data_af6cd7a1a008f2a5ceddba9f47e9844d
#
_entry.id   af6cd7a1a008f2a5ceddba9f47e9844d
#
_cell.length_a   1.000
_cell.length_b   1.000
_cell.length_c   1.000
_cell.angle_alpha   90.00
_cell.angle_beta   90.00
_cell.angle_gamma   90.00
#
_symmetry.space_group_name_H-M   'P 1'
#
loop_
_entity.id
_entity.type
_entity.pdbx_description
1 polymer ?
#
loop_
_entity_poly.entity_id
_entity_poly.type
_entity_poly.pdbx_seq_one_letter_code
_entity_poly.pdbx_strand_id
1 'polypeptide(L)'
;MALRFWFCATITTISALVSAGFSVVGLLGPSGSDIFARYAASRSIAMLVAALSCMALRWRKGVAAMALAMSLVQGFDGLIGALAGDPTKTYGPIVFAAVNVAALAWLLSKPAIHET
;
A
#
# COMPACT_ATOMS: atom_id res chain seq x y z
N MET A 1 4.22 -14.20 -16.87
CA MET A 1 3.44 -13.68 -15.73
C MET A 1 2.22 -12.94 -16.25
N ALA A 2 1.08 -13.14 -15.61
CA ALA A 2 -0.16 -12.55 -16.08
C ALA A 2 -0.21 -11.04 -15.83
N LEU A 3 -0.94 -10.34 -16.69
CA LEU A 3 -1.16 -8.90 -16.55
C LEU A 3 -1.73 -8.57 -15.18
N ARG A 4 -2.62 -9.42 -14.64
CA ARG A 4 -3.22 -9.21 -13.33
C ARG A 4 -2.19 -9.13 -12.22
N PHE A 5 -1.18 -10.01 -12.27
CA PHE A 5 -0.11 -10.01 -11.29
C PHE A 5 0.66 -8.67 -11.35
N TRP A 6 1.09 -8.27 -12.54
CA TRP A 6 1.89 -7.05 -12.69
C TRP A 6 1.10 -5.80 -12.35
N PHE A 7 -0.19 -5.79 -12.72
CA PHE A 7 -1.05 -4.67 -12.35
C PHE A 7 -1.19 -4.54 -10.84
N CYS A 8 -1.51 -5.65 -10.16
CA CYS A 8 -1.66 -5.65 -8.71
C CYS A 8 -0.34 -5.31 -8.02
N ALA A 9 0.77 -5.90 -8.48
CA ALA A 9 2.09 -5.63 -7.91
C ALA A 9 2.48 -4.16 -8.07
N THR A 10 2.23 -3.59 -9.23
CA THR A 10 2.55 -2.18 -9.50
C THR A 10 1.72 -1.25 -8.63
N ILE A 11 0.42 -1.47 -8.56
CA ILE A 11 -0.47 -0.64 -7.74
C ILE A 11 -0.09 -0.74 -6.26
N THR A 12 0.17 -1.95 -5.78
CA THR A 12 0.58 -2.17 -4.39
C THR A 12 1.89 -1.46 -4.08
N THR A 13 2.86 -1.57 -4.98
CA THR A 13 4.17 -0.92 -4.81
C THR A 13 4.04 0.60 -4.84
N ILE A 14 3.22 1.15 -5.74
CA ILE A 14 2.97 2.59 -5.79
C ILE A 14 2.32 3.06 -4.48
N SER A 15 1.33 2.32 -3.98
CA SER A 15 0.69 2.65 -2.71
C SER A 15 1.69 2.64 -1.56
N ALA A 16 2.57 1.64 -1.52
CA ALA A 16 3.60 1.54 -0.50
C ALA A 16 4.61 2.69 -0.62
N LEU A 17 4.98 3.06 -1.84
CA LEU A 17 5.90 4.16 -2.08
C LEU A 17 5.30 5.50 -1.64
N VAL A 18 4.04 5.74 -1.96
CA VAL A 18 3.35 6.97 -1.53
C VAL A 18 3.26 7.01 -0.01
N SER A 19 2.89 5.90 0.62
CA SER A 19 2.81 5.81 2.08
C SER A 19 4.18 6.09 2.72
N ALA A 20 5.24 5.49 2.19
CA ALA A 20 6.60 5.71 2.69
C ALA A 20 7.01 7.17 2.50
N GLY A 21 6.69 7.77 1.36
CA GLY A 21 7.00 9.18 1.09
C GLY A 21 6.35 10.11 2.10
N PHE A 22 5.06 9.94 2.37
CA PHE A 22 4.36 10.74 3.37
C PHE A 22 4.94 10.55 4.77
N SER A 23 5.30 9.31 5.12
CA SER A 23 5.88 9.02 6.42
C SER A 23 7.24 9.68 6.60
N VAL A 24 8.07 9.67 5.55
CA VAL A 24 9.38 10.33 5.59
C VAL A 24 9.21 11.84 5.69
N VAL A 25 8.29 12.42 4.94
CA VAL A 25 8.00 13.86 5.04
C VAL A 25 7.56 14.22 6.46
N GLY A 26 6.70 13.40 7.08
CA GLY A 26 6.30 13.60 8.47
C GLY A 26 7.48 13.51 9.44
N LEU A 27 8.41 12.58 9.17
CA LEU A 27 9.60 12.41 10.00
C LEU A 27 10.52 13.63 9.92
N LEU A 28 10.59 14.29 8.78
CA LEU A 28 11.42 15.47 8.57
C LEU A 28 10.75 16.77 9.01
N GLY A 29 9.47 16.72 9.34
CA GLY A 29 8.68 17.88 9.77
C GLY A 29 8.84 18.19 11.27
N PRO A 30 8.02 19.14 11.77
CA PRO A 30 8.09 19.57 13.19
C PRO A 30 7.85 18.44 14.18
N SER A 31 7.07 17.43 13.81
CA SER A 31 6.77 16.28 14.66
C SER A 31 7.72 15.11 14.44
N GLY A 32 8.81 15.31 13.71
CA GLY A 32 9.73 14.24 13.31
C GLY A 32 10.44 13.56 14.46
N SER A 33 10.52 14.19 15.63
CA SER A 33 11.09 13.59 16.83
C SER A 33 10.08 12.74 17.61
N ASP A 34 8.81 12.80 17.23
CA ASP A 34 7.76 12.00 17.84
C ASP A 34 8.01 10.51 17.54
N ILE A 35 7.93 9.68 18.56
CA ILE A 35 8.13 8.24 18.42
C ILE A 35 7.10 7.61 17.47
N PHE A 36 5.89 8.13 17.44
CA PHE A 36 4.85 7.62 16.53
C PHE A 36 5.18 7.91 15.07
N ALA A 37 5.78 9.07 14.78
CA ALA A 37 6.24 9.39 13.43
C ALA A 37 7.33 8.43 12.98
N ARG A 38 8.24 8.06 13.90
CA ARG A 38 9.31 7.10 13.62
C ARG A 38 8.75 5.70 13.35
N TYR A 39 7.78 5.26 14.15
CA TYR A 39 7.13 3.97 13.91
C TYR A 39 6.39 3.95 12.59
N ALA A 40 5.70 5.02 12.25
CA ALA A 40 4.98 5.11 10.98
C ALA A 40 5.94 5.03 9.79
N ALA A 41 7.07 5.74 9.86
CA ALA A 41 8.08 5.70 8.80
C ALA A 41 8.69 4.30 8.68
N SER A 42 9.03 3.69 9.80
CA SER A 42 9.59 2.33 9.81
C SER A 42 8.63 1.32 9.18
N ARG A 43 7.36 1.38 9.57
CA ARG A 43 6.33 0.49 9.02
C ARG A 43 6.19 0.67 7.52
N SER A 44 6.09 1.91 7.06
CA SER A 44 5.89 2.21 5.65
C SER A 44 7.07 1.77 4.79
N ILE A 45 8.30 2.00 5.27
CA ILE A 45 9.50 1.59 4.56
C ILE A 45 9.57 0.06 4.50
N ALA A 46 9.27 -0.62 5.61
CA ALA A 46 9.27 -2.08 5.64
C ALA A 46 8.24 -2.66 4.66
N MET A 47 7.07 -2.06 4.57
CA MET A 47 6.04 -2.51 3.63
C MET A 47 6.46 -2.28 2.18
N LEU A 48 7.12 -1.16 1.90
CA LEU A 48 7.64 -0.90 0.55
C LEU A 48 8.68 -1.95 0.16
N VAL A 49 9.62 -2.25 1.06
CA VAL A 49 10.63 -3.28 0.81
C VAL A 49 9.97 -4.64 0.59
N ALA A 50 8.99 -4.99 1.41
CA ALA A 50 8.28 -6.26 1.27
C ALA A 50 7.52 -6.33 -0.06
N ALA A 51 6.86 -5.26 -0.46
CA ALA A 51 6.13 -5.22 -1.73
C ALA A 51 7.08 -5.39 -2.92
N LEU A 52 8.20 -4.67 -2.90
CA LEU A 52 9.21 -4.79 -3.95
C LEU A 52 9.80 -6.20 -4.01
N SER A 53 10.04 -6.80 -2.85
CA SER A 53 10.56 -8.16 -2.77
C SER A 53 9.59 -9.18 -3.37
N CYS A 54 8.30 -9.07 -3.02
CA CYS A 54 7.27 -9.96 -3.56
C CYS A 54 7.16 -9.81 -5.07
N MET A 55 7.24 -8.59 -5.57
CA MET A 55 7.19 -8.33 -7.01
C MET A 55 8.42 -8.90 -7.72
N ALA A 56 9.60 -8.69 -7.16
CA ALA A 56 10.85 -9.18 -7.74
C ALA A 56 10.90 -10.71 -7.78
N LEU A 57 10.36 -11.35 -6.75
CA LEU A 57 10.30 -12.82 -6.67
C LEU A 57 9.14 -13.40 -7.48
N ARG A 58 8.29 -12.55 -8.05
CA ARG A 58 7.10 -12.95 -8.80
C ARG A 58 6.20 -13.87 -7.98
N TRP A 59 6.09 -13.59 -6.71
CA TRP A 59 5.33 -14.39 -5.75
C TRP A 59 3.89 -13.91 -5.69
N ARG A 60 3.02 -14.58 -6.43
CA ARG A 60 1.61 -14.19 -6.57
C ARG A 60 0.89 -14.08 -5.21
N LYS A 61 1.09 -15.07 -4.35
CA LYS A 61 0.46 -15.06 -3.02
C LYS A 61 1.00 -13.93 -2.15
N GLY A 62 2.30 -13.65 -2.26
CA GLY A 62 2.91 -12.53 -1.55
C GLY A 62 2.37 -11.19 -2.01
N VAL A 63 2.22 -11.01 -3.31
CA VAL A 63 1.62 -9.78 -3.86
C VAL A 63 0.19 -9.64 -3.40
N ALA A 64 -0.59 -10.72 -3.39
CA ALA A 64 -1.97 -10.69 -2.89
C ALA A 64 -2.02 -10.29 -1.42
N ALA A 65 -1.14 -10.88 -0.60
CA ALA A 65 -1.06 -10.54 0.82
C ALA A 65 -0.67 -9.07 1.03
N MET A 66 0.30 -8.58 0.26
CA MET A 66 0.72 -7.18 0.35
C MET A 66 -0.37 -6.22 -0.12
N ALA A 67 -1.12 -6.59 -1.17
CA ALA A 67 -2.24 -5.79 -1.63
C ALA A 67 -3.32 -5.68 -0.56
N LEU A 68 -3.62 -6.79 0.12
CA LEU A 68 -4.57 -6.77 1.23
C LEU A 68 -4.05 -5.88 2.36
N ALA A 69 -2.79 -6.04 2.75
CA ALA A 69 -2.19 -5.24 3.80
C ALA A 69 -2.21 -3.75 3.45
N MET A 70 -1.86 -3.39 2.22
CA MET A 70 -1.89 -1.99 1.80
C MET A 70 -3.30 -1.44 1.74
N SER A 71 -4.28 -2.24 1.34
CA SER A 71 -5.68 -1.84 1.36
C SER A 71 -6.14 -1.49 2.77
N LEU A 72 -5.77 -2.33 3.74
CA LEU A 72 -6.11 -2.09 5.15
C LEU A 72 -5.38 -0.85 5.69
N VAL A 73 -4.09 -0.73 5.41
CA VAL A 73 -3.31 0.43 5.87
C VAL A 73 -3.90 1.72 5.30
N GLN A 74 -4.16 1.76 4.01
CA GLN A 74 -4.70 2.96 3.37
C GLN A 74 -6.13 3.25 3.86
N GLY A 75 -6.93 2.22 4.07
CA GLY A 75 -8.28 2.38 4.63
C GLY A 75 -8.25 2.99 6.02
N PHE A 76 -7.39 2.48 6.90
CA PHE A 76 -7.24 3.03 8.24
C PHE A 76 -6.63 4.43 8.22
N ASP A 77 -5.65 4.67 7.36
CA ASP A 77 -5.06 6.01 7.21
C ASP A 77 -6.12 7.02 6.75
N GLY A 78 -7.01 6.62 5.84
CA GLY A 78 -8.11 7.45 5.40
C GLY A 78 -9.09 7.76 6.53
N LEU A 79 -9.38 6.77 7.37
CA LEU A 79 -10.24 6.97 8.54
C LEU A 79 -9.60 7.96 9.52
N ILE A 80 -8.32 7.82 9.79
CA ILE A 80 -7.58 8.74 10.66
C ILE A 80 -7.61 10.16 10.09
N GLY A 81 -7.40 10.29 8.77
CA GLY A 81 -7.49 11.57 8.09
C GLY A 81 -8.87 12.20 8.22
N ALA A 82 -9.93 11.40 8.10
CA ALA A 82 -11.31 11.87 8.25
C ALA A 82 -11.57 12.37 9.67
N LEU A 83 -11.09 11.62 10.67
CA LEU A 83 -11.25 12.02 12.06
C LEU A 83 -10.46 13.29 12.39
N ALA A 84 -9.36 13.52 11.68
CA ALA A 84 -8.56 14.73 11.84
C ALA A 84 -9.11 15.91 11.03
N GLY A 85 -10.12 15.70 10.22
CA GLY A 85 -10.71 16.75 9.39
C GLY A 85 -9.82 17.20 8.22
N ASP A 86 -8.92 16.32 7.76
CA ASP A 86 -8.01 16.63 6.65
C ASP A 86 -8.47 15.93 5.38
N PRO A 87 -9.07 16.66 4.40
CA PRO A 87 -9.58 16.04 3.18
C PRO A 87 -8.50 15.34 2.36
N THR A 88 -7.31 15.92 2.26
CA THR A 88 -6.21 15.33 1.48
C THR A 88 -5.80 13.99 2.07
N LYS A 89 -5.70 13.91 3.40
CA LYS A 89 -5.33 12.67 4.09
C LYS A 89 -6.48 11.67 4.17
N THR A 90 -7.68 12.09 3.82
CA THR A 90 -8.84 11.21 3.74
C THR A 90 -8.98 10.61 2.35
N TYR A 91 -9.07 11.46 1.34
CA TYR A 91 -9.39 11.01 -0.02
C TYR A 91 -8.23 10.29 -0.70
N GLY A 92 -7.00 10.75 -0.49
CA GLY A 92 -5.82 10.08 -1.08
C GLY A 92 -5.72 8.62 -0.66
N PRO A 93 -5.64 8.34 0.65
CA PRO A 93 -5.59 6.95 1.12
C PRO A 93 -6.80 6.11 0.73
N ILE A 94 -8.00 6.69 0.77
CA ILE A 94 -9.23 5.97 0.40
C ILE A 94 -9.19 5.56 -1.07
N VAL A 95 -8.76 6.45 -1.96
CA VAL A 95 -8.63 6.13 -3.39
C VAL A 95 -7.62 5.00 -3.59
N PHE A 96 -6.47 5.08 -2.94
CA PHE A 96 -5.47 4.01 -3.02
C PHE A 96 -6.00 2.70 -2.46
N ALA A 97 -6.74 2.74 -1.35
CA ALA A 97 -7.36 1.54 -0.78
C ALA A 97 -8.32 0.91 -1.79
N ALA A 98 -9.18 1.71 -2.40
CA ALA A 98 -10.14 1.22 -3.39
C ALA A 98 -9.46 0.61 -4.60
N VAL A 99 -8.42 1.26 -5.13
CA VAL A 99 -7.68 0.75 -6.28
C VAL A 99 -6.94 -0.54 -5.92
N ASN A 100 -6.34 -0.61 -4.72
CA ASN A 100 -5.68 -1.83 -4.26
C ASN A 100 -6.66 -2.99 -4.11
N VAL A 101 -7.84 -2.75 -3.53
CA VAL A 101 -8.87 -3.77 -3.40
C VAL A 101 -9.32 -4.26 -4.77
N ALA A 102 -9.53 -3.34 -5.70
CA ALA A 102 -9.93 -3.71 -7.06
C ALA A 102 -8.86 -4.55 -7.74
N ALA A 103 -7.59 -4.15 -7.62
CA ALA A 103 -6.48 -4.89 -8.20
C ALA A 103 -6.34 -6.28 -7.56
N LEU A 104 -6.49 -6.36 -6.24
CA LEU A 104 -6.45 -7.63 -5.51
C LEU A 104 -7.60 -8.54 -5.95
N ALA A 105 -8.81 -8.01 -6.04
CA ALA A 105 -9.95 -8.78 -6.49
C ALA A 105 -9.74 -9.31 -7.90
N TRP A 106 -9.17 -8.50 -8.77
CA TRP A 106 -8.84 -8.93 -10.13
C TRP A 106 -7.78 -10.04 -10.12
N LEU A 107 -6.73 -9.89 -9.31
CA LEU A 107 -5.69 -10.91 -9.18
C LEU A 107 -6.24 -12.24 -8.68
N LEU A 108 -7.15 -12.20 -7.71
CA LEU A 108 -7.74 -13.39 -7.10
C LEU A 108 -8.95 -13.93 -7.86
N SER A 109 -9.48 -13.16 -8.80
CA SER A 109 -10.59 -13.63 -9.60
C SER A 109 -10.13 -14.80 -10.45
N LYS A 110 -11.03 -15.72 -10.65
CA LYS A 110 -10.91 -16.89 -11.50
C LYS A 110 -9.55 -17.03 -12.21
N PRO A 111 -8.62 -17.80 -11.69
CA PRO A 111 -7.32 -17.94 -12.33
C PRO A 111 -7.48 -18.65 -13.67
N ALA A 112 -7.01 -18.01 -14.73
CA ALA A 112 -6.85 -18.68 -15.99
C ALA A 112 -5.64 -19.60 -15.91
N ILE A 113 -5.73 -20.76 -16.54
CA ILE A 113 -4.66 -21.78 -16.48
C ILE A 113 -3.32 -21.19 -16.90
N HIS A 114 -3.33 -20.31 -17.85
CA HIS A 114 -2.11 -19.71 -18.42
C HIS A 114 -1.62 -18.47 -17.69
N GLU A 115 -2.23 -18.11 -16.57
CA GLU A 115 -1.84 -16.90 -15.83
C GLU A 115 -0.68 -17.12 -14.86
N THR A 116 -0.38 -18.32 -14.57
CA THR A 116 0.75 -18.63 -13.66
C THR A 116 2.05 -18.94 -14.40
#